data_c9b712d4b5a57d37e1644195b411263c
#
_entry.id   c9b712d4b5a57d37e1644195b411263c
#
_cell.length_a   1.000
_cell.length_b   1.000
_cell.length_c   1.000
_cell.angle_alpha   90.00
_cell.angle_beta   90.00
_cell.angle_gamma   90.00
#
_symmetry.space_group_name_H-M   'P 1'
#
loop_
_entity.id
_entity.type
_entity.pdbx_description
1 polymer ?
#
loop_
_entity_poly.entity_id
_entity_poly.type
_entity_poly.pdbx_seq_one_letter_code
_entity_poly.pdbx_strand_id
1 'polypeptide(L)'
;VAGRIRDVDIALVRERSPIAEVIGEHIQLRNAGGGNLKGLCPFHDEKSPSFNVTPERGMYFCFGCSEGGDVITFVEKIEHLSFGEAVERLAQRAGIHLQYEQGGYVPKRDHGERARLIEAHKAAAEFYAGKLFAPDAAAGRRFLSERGFERADAEMFGVGYAPNEWEALTRHLLGRGFSTEELVKGGLAKEGRRGPIDRFRGRLIWPIRDATGDVIGFGARKLLDSDEGPKYLNTPDTPLYKKSQVLYGIDLAKREISKRSQAVIVEGYTDVMACHLAGVPTAVATCGTSFGEEHIKILRRFLLDQAEFRGEVIFTFDGDAAGQKAALRAFADEQKFVTQTYVAVQPDGLDPCDLRVKQGDAAVRDLVASREPLFQFAIRSTISRYDLRSNEGKIAALDAAAPIVAGIKDAGLRKRYAIDLDRWLGFMDERFVMQRIAAVAGAQQGRPQRAPQAAPVDPGVRVEAELLKLAVQRPALLGPRFDALDPQAFTAPDHVVLHRVVAAAGGLAAAGHGGREWVDLLLEHASEEGARALVTRFAVEPIQADAHAEERYAGAMLAAIEAIAVDRAIAQVKSRIQRLNPVDEQQEYNKLFGELVALEQQRRVLRDRAAGS
;
A
#
# COMPACT_ATOMS: atom_id res chain seq x y z
N VAL A 1 -22.39 -2.62 -29.97
CA VAL A 1 -21.87 -1.23 -29.91
C VAL A 1 -22.03 -0.80 -28.47
N ALA A 2 -20.95 -0.84 -27.66
CA ALA A 2 -20.98 -0.31 -26.31
C ALA A 2 -20.92 1.23 -26.42
N GLY A 3 -21.90 1.94 -25.83
CA GLY A 3 -21.92 3.39 -25.75
C GLY A 3 -21.13 3.90 -24.55
N ARG A 4 -21.10 5.22 -24.36
CA ARG A 4 -20.61 5.86 -23.15
C ARG A 4 -21.48 5.41 -21.96
N ILE A 5 -20.89 5.06 -20.83
CA ILE A 5 -21.63 4.79 -19.59
C ILE A 5 -22.33 6.09 -19.19
N ARG A 6 -23.61 6.00 -18.80
CA ARG A 6 -24.38 7.18 -18.42
C ARG A 6 -23.80 7.80 -17.14
N ASP A 7 -23.75 9.12 -17.11
CA ASP A 7 -23.21 9.87 -15.97
C ASP A 7 -23.97 9.56 -14.65
N VAL A 8 -25.30 9.29 -14.76
CA VAL A 8 -26.13 8.85 -13.61
C VAL A 8 -25.67 7.50 -13.05
N ASP A 9 -25.28 6.55 -13.90
CA ASP A 9 -24.80 5.24 -13.48
C ASP A 9 -23.40 5.36 -12.85
N ILE A 10 -22.53 6.24 -13.39
CA ILE A 10 -21.22 6.55 -12.80
C ILE A 10 -21.38 7.15 -11.40
N ALA A 11 -22.31 8.10 -11.23
CA ALA A 11 -22.60 8.69 -9.92
C ALA A 11 -23.12 7.64 -8.92
N LEU A 12 -24.03 6.75 -9.37
CA LEU A 12 -24.54 5.66 -8.55
C LEU A 12 -23.42 4.67 -8.13
N VAL A 13 -22.49 4.35 -9.05
CA VAL A 13 -21.33 3.50 -8.75
C VAL A 13 -20.45 4.14 -7.69
N ARG A 14 -20.17 5.45 -7.79
CA ARG A 14 -19.43 6.19 -6.77
C ARG A 14 -20.12 6.15 -5.41
N GLU A 15 -21.44 6.36 -5.37
CA GLU A 15 -22.23 6.35 -4.13
C GLU A 15 -22.23 4.98 -3.46
N ARG A 16 -22.41 3.91 -4.27
CA ARG A 16 -22.50 2.53 -3.78
C ARG A 16 -21.15 1.84 -3.58
N SER A 17 -20.04 2.55 -3.81
CA SER A 17 -18.69 2.07 -3.60
C SER A 17 -17.98 2.94 -2.54
N PRO A 18 -18.22 2.71 -1.23
CA PRO A 18 -17.59 3.48 -0.18
C PRO A 18 -16.06 3.41 -0.28
N ILE A 19 -15.40 4.55 -0.45
CA ILE A 19 -13.96 4.62 -0.74
C ILE A 19 -13.11 3.92 0.32
N ALA A 20 -13.48 4.02 1.60
CA ALA A 20 -12.76 3.39 2.70
C ALA A 20 -12.81 1.85 2.64
N GLU A 21 -13.93 1.28 2.19
CA GLU A 21 -14.08 -0.17 2.03
C GLU A 21 -13.25 -0.68 0.85
N VAL A 22 -13.32 0.04 -0.29
CA VAL A 22 -12.56 -0.34 -1.48
C VAL A 22 -11.05 -0.27 -1.22
N ILE A 23 -10.59 0.83 -0.64
CA ILE A 23 -9.16 0.99 -0.30
C ILE A 23 -8.73 -0.02 0.78
N GLY A 24 -9.61 -0.31 1.74
CA GLY A 24 -9.37 -1.28 2.83
C GLY A 24 -9.12 -2.72 2.37
N GLU A 25 -9.44 -3.06 1.12
CA GLU A 25 -9.10 -4.34 0.51
C GLU A 25 -7.63 -4.45 0.12
N HIS A 26 -6.98 -3.32 -0.12
CA HIS A 26 -5.60 -3.24 -0.61
C HIS A 26 -4.60 -2.83 0.48
N ILE A 27 -5.05 -2.02 1.44
CA ILE A 27 -4.21 -1.52 2.55
C ILE A 27 -5.01 -1.47 3.84
N GLN A 28 -4.32 -1.55 4.98
CA GLN A 28 -4.94 -1.28 6.27
C GLN A 28 -5.11 0.23 6.46
N LEU A 29 -6.32 0.64 6.84
CA LEU A 29 -6.65 2.02 7.19
C LEU A 29 -6.90 2.15 8.70
N ARG A 30 -6.44 3.24 9.30
CA ARG A 30 -6.67 3.60 10.71
C ARG A 30 -7.32 4.96 10.84
N ASN A 31 -8.05 5.15 11.93
CA ASN A 31 -8.64 6.44 12.25
C ASN A 31 -7.52 7.47 12.52
N ALA A 32 -7.58 8.61 11.80
CA ALA A 32 -6.66 9.73 11.93
C ALA A 32 -7.30 10.95 12.62
N GLY A 33 -8.53 10.82 13.13
CA GLY A 33 -9.32 11.90 13.72
C GLY A 33 -10.19 12.62 12.70
N GLY A 34 -11.25 13.29 13.17
CA GLY A 34 -12.15 14.09 12.31
C GLY A 34 -12.83 13.30 11.18
N GLY A 35 -13.09 11.99 11.35
CA GLY A 35 -13.67 11.14 10.31
C GLY A 35 -12.70 10.72 9.19
N ASN A 36 -11.43 11.14 9.26
CA ASN A 36 -10.40 10.78 8.30
C ASN A 36 -9.72 9.46 8.65
N LEU A 37 -9.25 8.74 7.63
CA LEU A 37 -8.49 7.51 7.75
C LEU A 37 -7.09 7.69 7.15
N LYS A 38 -6.12 6.92 7.63
CA LYS A 38 -4.73 6.99 7.20
C LYS A 38 -4.12 5.59 7.06
N GLY A 39 -3.27 5.40 6.05
CA GLY A 39 -2.56 4.15 5.79
C GLY A 39 -1.23 4.35 5.07
N LEU A 40 -0.52 3.26 4.80
CA LEU A 40 0.66 3.27 3.93
C LEU A 40 0.21 3.32 2.47
N CYS A 41 0.87 4.15 1.67
CA CYS A 41 0.51 4.33 0.27
C CYS A 41 0.75 3.05 -0.56
N PRO A 42 -0.24 2.63 -1.38
CA PRO A 42 -0.04 1.49 -2.26
C PRO A 42 0.74 1.83 -3.55
N PHE A 43 0.94 3.13 -3.85
CA PHE A 43 1.51 3.61 -5.11
C PHE A 43 3.01 3.92 -5.02
N HIS A 44 3.57 4.13 -3.81
CA HIS A 44 5.00 4.32 -3.61
C HIS A 44 5.46 3.63 -2.32
N ASP A 45 6.77 3.40 -2.20
CA ASP A 45 7.35 2.80 -1.00
C ASP A 45 7.60 3.86 0.07
N GLU A 46 7.00 3.67 1.25
CA GLU A 46 7.14 4.56 2.40
C GLU A 46 7.16 3.78 3.71
N LYS A 47 7.77 4.37 4.74
CA LYS A 47 7.86 3.77 6.09
C LYS A 47 6.89 4.38 7.10
N SER A 48 6.38 5.56 6.80
CA SER A 48 5.40 6.27 7.64
C SER A 48 4.17 6.58 6.81
N PRO A 49 2.96 6.38 7.33
CA PRO A 49 1.74 6.61 6.55
C PRO A 49 1.63 8.05 6.10
N SER A 50 1.48 8.24 4.80
CA SER A 50 1.17 9.52 4.18
C SER A 50 -0.11 9.49 3.34
N PHE A 51 -0.74 8.31 3.19
CA PHE A 51 -1.95 8.10 2.43
C PHE A 51 -3.18 8.36 3.30
N ASN A 52 -3.90 9.43 3.00
CA ASN A 52 -5.10 9.85 3.74
C ASN A 52 -6.35 9.61 2.90
N VAL A 53 -7.43 9.23 3.59
CA VAL A 53 -8.75 8.99 3.00
C VAL A 53 -9.78 9.78 3.81
N THR A 54 -10.63 10.53 3.13
CA THR A 54 -11.76 11.26 3.72
C THR A 54 -13.06 10.65 3.20
N PRO A 55 -13.66 9.68 3.94
CA PRO A 55 -14.87 8.98 3.49
C PRO A 55 -16.04 9.91 3.20
N GLU A 56 -16.25 10.94 4.02
CA GLU A 56 -17.30 11.95 3.83
C GLU A 56 -17.24 12.65 2.46
N ARG A 57 -16.04 12.86 1.93
CA ARG A 57 -15.81 13.52 0.65
C ARG A 57 -15.58 12.54 -0.49
N GLY A 58 -15.48 11.24 -0.18
CA GLY A 58 -15.19 10.21 -1.17
C GLY A 58 -13.81 10.33 -1.83
N MET A 59 -12.82 10.95 -1.15
CA MET A 59 -11.52 11.30 -1.72
C MET A 59 -10.38 10.65 -0.94
N TYR A 60 -9.28 10.38 -1.65
CA TYR A 60 -7.99 10.04 -1.03
C TYR A 60 -6.90 10.97 -1.56
N PHE A 61 -5.83 11.12 -0.78
CA PHE A 61 -4.62 11.83 -1.18
C PHE A 61 -3.40 11.30 -0.42
N CYS A 62 -2.31 11.08 -1.15
CA CYS A 62 -1.02 10.70 -0.59
C CYS A 62 -0.08 11.90 -0.52
N PHE A 63 0.36 12.28 0.68
CA PHE A 63 1.30 13.39 0.87
C PHE A 63 2.76 13.02 0.58
N GLY A 64 3.05 11.75 0.29
CA GLY A 64 4.38 11.26 -0.10
C GLY A 64 4.64 11.37 -1.61
N CYS A 65 3.69 10.89 -2.43
CA CYS A 65 3.83 10.88 -3.89
C CYS A 65 2.86 11.81 -4.63
N SER A 66 2.01 12.55 -3.90
CA SER A 66 0.99 13.46 -4.45
C SER A 66 -0.11 12.80 -5.30
N GLU A 67 -0.25 11.47 -5.20
CA GLU A 67 -1.34 10.75 -5.82
C GLU A 67 -2.66 10.98 -5.08
N GLY A 68 -3.73 11.25 -5.80
CA GLY A 68 -5.05 11.50 -5.21
C GLY A 68 -6.19 11.33 -6.19
N GLY A 69 -7.41 11.25 -5.68
CA GLY A 69 -8.63 11.10 -6.48
C GLY A 69 -9.80 10.52 -5.69
N ASP A 70 -10.82 10.09 -6.43
CA ASP A 70 -11.99 9.39 -5.92
C ASP A 70 -11.80 7.85 -5.95
N VAL A 71 -12.85 7.11 -5.63
CA VAL A 71 -12.84 5.64 -5.62
C VAL A 71 -12.57 5.04 -7.00
N ILE A 72 -13.04 5.69 -8.08
CA ILE A 72 -12.82 5.21 -9.45
C ILE A 72 -11.35 5.40 -9.81
N THR A 73 -10.80 6.60 -9.59
CA THR A 73 -9.38 6.90 -9.81
C THR A 73 -8.47 5.96 -9.01
N PHE A 74 -8.86 5.60 -7.78
CA PHE A 74 -8.12 4.62 -6.99
C PHE A 74 -8.05 3.27 -7.68
N VAL A 75 -9.21 2.74 -8.15
CA VAL A 75 -9.28 1.44 -8.83
C VAL A 75 -8.55 1.47 -10.18
N GLU A 76 -8.67 2.56 -10.96
CA GLU A 76 -7.89 2.74 -12.18
C GLU A 76 -6.39 2.54 -11.95
N LYS A 77 -5.85 3.19 -10.90
CA LYS A 77 -4.42 3.18 -10.60
C LYS A 77 -3.94 1.88 -9.98
N ILE A 78 -4.68 1.33 -9.01
CA ILE A 78 -4.23 0.13 -8.28
C ILE A 78 -4.35 -1.15 -9.11
N GLU A 79 -5.37 -1.22 -9.98
CA GLU A 79 -5.61 -2.36 -10.86
C GLU A 79 -5.12 -2.12 -12.29
N HIS A 80 -4.57 -0.93 -12.59
CA HIS A 80 -4.13 -0.53 -13.94
C HIS A 80 -5.24 -0.65 -15.00
N LEU A 81 -6.42 -0.17 -14.67
CA LEU A 81 -7.61 -0.17 -15.51
C LEU A 81 -7.82 1.18 -16.19
N SER A 82 -8.55 1.20 -17.29
CA SER A 82 -9.13 2.43 -17.82
C SER A 82 -10.34 2.88 -16.98
N PHE A 83 -10.74 4.14 -17.12
CA PHE A 83 -11.90 4.69 -16.40
C PHE A 83 -13.16 3.83 -16.56
N GLY A 84 -13.49 3.42 -17.81
CA GLY A 84 -14.67 2.59 -18.08
C GLY A 84 -14.61 1.24 -17.36
N GLU A 85 -13.44 0.59 -17.39
CA GLU A 85 -13.21 -0.70 -16.72
C GLU A 85 -13.28 -0.59 -15.20
N ALA A 86 -12.76 0.49 -14.63
CA ALA A 86 -12.84 0.75 -13.19
C ALA A 86 -14.29 0.95 -12.76
N VAL A 87 -15.12 1.66 -13.57
CA VAL A 87 -16.55 1.81 -13.33
C VAL A 87 -17.27 0.47 -13.44
N GLU A 88 -16.99 -0.34 -14.47
CA GLU A 88 -17.58 -1.69 -14.64
C GLU A 88 -17.21 -2.62 -13.47
N ARG A 89 -15.95 -2.57 -13.02
CA ARG A 89 -15.45 -3.33 -11.88
C ARG A 89 -16.19 -2.99 -10.58
N LEU A 90 -16.33 -1.71 -10.29
CA LEU A 90 -17.06 -1.22 -9.12
C LEU A 90 -18.57 -1.51 -9.22
N ALA A 91 -19.17 -1.37 -10.42
CA ALA A 91 -20.57 -1.69 -10.67
C ALA A 91 -20.85 -3.17 -10.41
N GLN A 92 -20.01 -4.08 -10.92
CA GLN A 92 -20.12 -5.51 -10.68
C GLN A 92 -20.07 -5.84 -9.18
N ARG A 93 -19.14 -5.21 -8.45
CA ARG A 93 -19.02 -5.36 -6.99
C ARG A 93 -20.26 -4.88 -6.25
N ALA A 94 -20.83 -3.74 -6.68
CA ALA A 94 -22.01 -3.13 -6.06
C ALA A 94 -23.35 -3.73 -6.54
N GLY A 95 -23.33 -4.69 -7.48
CA GLY A 95 -24.53 -5.28 -8.08
C GLY A 95 -25.31 -4.31 -8.96
N ILE A 96 -24.64 -3.33 -9.58
CA ILE A 96 -25.24 -2.30 -10.42
C ILE A 96 -25.20 -2.73 -11.89
N HIS A 97 -26.33 -2.67 -12.57
CA HIS A 97 -26.41 -2.88 -14.01
C HIS A 97 -26.22 -1.55 -14.75
N LEU A 98 -25.06 -1.39 -15.40
CA LEU A 98 -24.74 -0.20 -16.17
C LEU A 98 -25.56 -0.10 -17.45
N GLN A 99 -26.00 1.11 -17.78
CA GLN A 99 -26.63 1.43 -19.04
C GLN A 99 -25.71 2.31 -19.89
N TYR A 100 -25.76 2.07 -21.22
CA TYR A 100 -24.87 2.73 -22.16
C TYR A 100 -25.71 3.60 -23.12
N GLU A 101 -25.25 4.83 -23.38
CA GLU A 101 -25.88 5.72 -24.35
C GLU A 101 -25.62 5.26 -25.78
N GLN A 102 -26.65 5.33 -26.64
CA GLN A 102 -26.49 5.00 -28.06
C GLN A 102 -25.86 6.20 -28.80
N GLY A 103 -24.71 5.97 -29.50
CA GLY A 103 -24.19 6.94 -30.49
C GLY A 103 -22.83 7.58 -30.20
N GLY A 104 -22.10 7.18 -29.18
CA GLY A 104 -20.70 7.59 -28.97
C GLY A 104 -19.70 6.76 -29.75
N TYR A 105 -18.53 7.33 -30.11
CA TYR A 105 -17.33 6.58 -30.55
C TYR A 105 -17.02 5.52 -29.49
N VAL A 106 -17.23 4.29 -29.86
CA VAL A 106 -16.85 3.16 -29.05
C VAL A 106 -15.41 2.85 -29.41
N PRO A 107 -14.44 3.01 -28.50
CA PRO A 107 -13.23 2.21 -28.61
C PRO A 107 -13.72 0.77 -28.72
N LYS A 108 -13.19 0.00 -29.70
CA LYS A 108 -13.41 -1.46 -29.78
C LYS A 108 -13.45 -1.99 -28.35
N ARG A 109 -14.40 -2.88 -28.03
CA ARG A 109 -14.38 -3.67 -26.78
C ARG A 109 -13.06 -4.45 -26.69
N ASP A 110 -12.04 -3.75 -26.34
CA ASP A 110 -11.04 -4.29 -25.45
C ASP A 110 -11.68 -4.14 -24.06
N HIS A 111 -12.45 -5.13 -23.63
CA HIS A 111 -12.45 -5.46 -22.22
C HIS A 111 -10.97 -5.51 -21.90
N GLY A 112 -10.47 -4.56 -21.04
CA GLY A 112 -9.05 -4.37 -20.94
C GLY A 112 -8.42 -5.72 -20.81
N GLU A 113 -7.38 -5.96 -21.49
CA GLU A 113 -6.70 -7.25 -21.58
C GLU A 113 -6.62 -7.94 -20.21
N ARG A 114 -6.41 -7.12 -19.14
CA ARG A 114 -6.36 -7.60 -17.76
C ARG A 114 -7.69 -8.22 -17.31
N ALA A 115 -8.83 -7.59 -17.58
CA ALA A 115 -10.15 -8.10 -17.19
C ALA A 115 -10.45 -9.43 -17.88
N ARG A 116 -10.14 -9.54 -19.18
CA ARG A 116 -10.30 -10.78 -19.95
C ARG A 116 -9.42 -11.91 -19.41
N LEU A 117 -8.18 -11.60 -19.04
CA LEU A 117 -7.27 -12.58 -18.44
C LEU A 117 -7.78 -13.05 -17.06
N ILE A 118 -8.30 -12.14 -16.22
CA ILE A 118 -8.92 -12.49 -14.91
C ILE A 118 -10.12 -13.41 -15.12
N GLU A 119 -11.01 -13.08 -16.06
CA GLU A 119 -12.16 -13.94 -16.40
C GLU A 119 -11.73 -15.34 -16.87
N ALA A 120 -10.68 -15.43 -17.69
CA ALA A 120 -10.12 -16.71 -18.14
C ALA A 120 -9.56 -17.52 -16.95
N HIS A 121 -8.86 -16.89 -16.02
CA HIS A 121 -8.33 -17.54 -14.83
C HIS A 121 -9.45 -17.99 -13.87
N LYS A 122 -10.49 -17.19 -13.68
CA LYS A 122 -11.68 -17.57 -12.92
C LYS A 122 -12.35 -18.80 -13.51
N ALA A 123 -12.57 -18.79 -14.83
CA ALA A 123 -13.15 -19.93 -15.54
C ALA A 123 -12.26 -21.19 -15.46
N ALA A 124 -10.93 -21.03 -15.51
CA ALA A 124 -9.99 -22.11 -15.33
C ALA A 124 -10.02 -22.68 -13.91
N ALA A 125 -10.12 -21.82 -12.87
CA ALA A 125 -10.24 -22.25 -11.48
C ALA A 125 -11.52 -23.07 -11.25
N GLU A 126 -12.66 -22.60 -11.77
CA GLU A 126 -13.94 -23.33 -11.74
C GLU A 126 -13.82 -24.69 -12.42
N PHE A 127 -13.19 -24.74 -13.58
CA PHE A 127 -12.94 -26.00 -14.31
C PHE A 127 -12.10 -26.98 -13.50
N TYR A 128 -10.96 -26.55 -12.96
CA TYR A 128 -10.08 -27.42 -12.19
C TYR A 128 -10.73 -27.89 -10.89
N ALA A 129 -11.43 -27.02 -10.17
CA ALA A 129 -12.17 -27.39 -8.95
C ALA A 129 -13.23 -28.46 -9.25
N GLY A 130 -13.99 -28.30 -10.33
CA GLY A 130 -14.96 -29.31 -10.78
C GLY A 130 -14.33 -30.64 -11.14
N LYS A 131 -13.08 -30.67 -11.63
CA LYS A 131 -12.35 -31.90 -11.99
C LYS A 131 -11.77 -32.64 -10.78
N LEU A 132 -11.61 -32.03 -9.62
CA LEU A 132 -11.02 -32.68 -8.44
C LEU A 132 -11.79 -33.94 -7.99
N PHE A 133 -13.12 -33.94 -8.19
CA PHE A 133 -13.97 -35.07 -7.80
C PHE A 133 -14.27 -36.04 -8.94
N ALA A 134 -13.68 -35.83 -10.12
CA ALA A 134 -13.76 -36.77 -11.23
C ALA A 134 -12.95 -38.07 -10.94
N PRO A 135 -13.27 -39.22 -11.60
CA PRO A 135 -12.58 -40.49 -11.35
C PRO A 135 -11.06 -40.42 -11.54
N ASP A 136 -10.59 -39.69 -12.53
CA ASP A 136 -9.17 -39.55 -12.90
C ASP A 136 -8.35 -38.72 -11.88
N ALA A 137 -9.00 -37.97 -11.02
CA ALA A 137 -8.37 -37.22 -9.94
C ALA A 137 -8.09 -38.04 -8.65
N ALA A 138 -8.25 -39.36 -8.67
CA ALA A 138 -8.09 -40.20 -7.47
C ALA A 138 -6.73 -40.03 -6.77
N ALA A 139 -5.64 -39.89 -7.54
CA ALA A 139 -4.30 -39.65 -6.99
C ALA A 139 -4.21 -38.28 -6.25
N GLY A 140 -4.87 -37.26 -6.77
CA GLY A 140 -4.94 -35.92 -6.13
C GLY A 140 -5.72 -35.96 -4.82
N ARG A 141 -6.88 -36.62 -4.81
CA ARG A 141 -7.67 -36.79 -3.58
C ARG A 141 -6.93 -37.61 -2.52
N ARG A 142 -6.23 -38.68 -2.92
CA ARG A 142 -5.37 -39.44 -1.99
C ARG A 142 -4.29 -38.56 -1.38
N PHE A 143 -3.60 -37.79 -2.20
CA PHE A 143 -2.57 -36.85 -1.70
C PHE A 143 -3.11 -35.88 -0.67
N LEU A 144 -4.32 -35.32 -0.87
CA LEU A 144 -4.96 -34.42 0.10
C LEU A 144 -5.34 -35.17 1.38
N SER A 145 -5.96 -36.37 1.25
CA SER A 145 -6.35 -37.18 2.41
C SER A 145 -5.16 -37.65 3.25
N GLU A 146 -4.04 -38.05 2.62
CA GLU A 146 -2.78 -38.38 3.33
C GLU A 146 -2.21 -37.22 4.14
N ARG A 147 -2.57 -35.99 3.79
CA ARG A 147 -2.19 -34.74 4.50
C ARG A 147 -3.28 -34.21 5.42
N GLY A 148 -4.30 -35.01 5.68
CA GLY A 148 -5.38 -34.64 6.59
C GLY A 148 -6.28 -33.54 6.08
N PHE A 149 -6.40 -33.38 4.73
CA PHE A 149 -7.32 -32.43 4.11
C PHE A 149 -8.56 -33.14 3.62
N GLU A 150 -9.71 -32.64 4.06
CA GLU A 150 -11.02 -33.13 3.64
C GLU A 150 -11.54 -32.36 2.41
N ARG A 151 -12.72 -32.78 1.91
CA ARG A 151 -13.38 -32.14 0.78
C ARG A 151 -13.66 -30.65 1.05
N ALA A 152 -14.17 -30.33 2.22
CA ALA A 152 -14.49 -28.95 2.60
C ALA A 152 -13.23 -28.06 2.60
N ASP A 153 -12.08 -28.61 3.02
CA ASP A 153 -10.81 -27.89 3.00
C ASP A 153 -10.37 -27.61 1.56
N ALA A 154 -10.48 -28.61 0.68
CA ALA A 154 -10.16 -28.42 -0.74
C ALA A 154 -11.06 -27.37 -1.40
N GLU A 155 -12.35 -27.36 -1.07
CA GLU A 155 -13.31 -26.35 -1.56
C GLU A 155 -12.99 -24.96 -1.01
N MET A 156 -12.64 -24.83 0.28
CA MET A 156 -12.27 -23.57 0.92
C MET A 156 -11.07 -22.90 0.24
N PHE A 157 -10.04 -23.66 -0.09
CA PHE A 157 -8.84 -23.16 -0.76
C PHE A 157 -8.94 -23.18 -2.30
N GLY A 158 -10.05 -23.67 -2.86
CA GLY A 158 -10.28 -23.77 -4.30
C GLY A 158 -9.38 -24.78 -4.99
N VAL A 159 -8.90 -25.80 -4.27
CA VAL A 159 -8.02 -26.83 -4.84
C VAL A 159 -8.71 -27.57 -5.96
N GLY A 160 -8.00 -27.81 -7.06
CA GLY A 160 -8.51 -28.46 -8.25
C GLY A 160 -7.58 -29.52 -8.81
N TYR A 161 -8.00 -30.14 -9.92
CA TYR A 161 -7.23 -31.11 -10.65
C TYR A 161 -7.15 -30.73 -12.13
N ALA A 162 -5.96 -30.74 -12.70
CA ALA A 162 -5.74 -30.61 -14.13
C ALA A 162 -5.74 -32.02 -14.75
N PRO A 163 -6.71 -32.34 -15.62
CA PRO A 163 -6.75 -33.64 -16.31
C PRO A 163 -5.45 -33.96 -17.05
N ASN A 164 -5.12 -35.25 -17.18
CA ASN A 164 -3.92 -35.66 -17.91
C ASN A 164 -4.18 -35.72 -19.42
N GLU A 165 -4.82 -34.70 -19.95
CA GLU A 165 -5.10 -34.49 -21.37
C GLU A 165 -4.30 -33.28 -21.87
N TRP A 166 -4.06 -33.25 -23.20
CA TRP A 166 -3.26 -32.18 -23.80
C TRP A 166 -4.00 -30.83 -23.91
N GLU A 167 -5.34 -30.85 -24.04
CA GLU A 167 -6.15 -29.70 -24.44
C GLU A 167 -7.46 -29.63 -23.64
N ALA A 168 -7.58 -30.27 -22.47
CA ALA A 168 -8.83 -30.33 -21.71
C ALA A 168 -9.29 -28.91 -21.27
N LEU A 169 -8.42 -28.12 -20.65
CA LEU A 169 -8.70 -26.73 -20.26
C LEU A 169 -8.80 -25.82 -21.49
N THR A 170 -7.86 -25.93 -22.42
CA THR A 170 -7.82 -25.11 -23.64
C THR A 170 -9.13 -25.24 -24.41
N ARG A 171 -9.63 -26.45 -24.65
CA ARG A 171 -10.91 -26.68 -25.33
C ARG A 171 -12.10 -26.11 -24.56
N HIS A 172 -12.10 -26.24 -23.24
CA HIS A 172 -13.13 -25.69 -22.38
C HIS A 172 -13.20 -24.17 -22.50
N LEU A 173 -12.04 -23.49 -22.42
CA LEU A 173 -11.98 -22.01 -22.43
C LEU A 173 -12.25 -21.43 -23.83
N LEU A 174 -11.75 -22.08 -24.90
CA LEU A 174 -12.10 -21.69 -26.28
C LEU A 174 -13.62 -21.79 -26.51
N GLY A 175 -14.27 -22.85 -25.98
CA GLY A 175 -15.73 -23.02 -26.02
C GLY A 175 -16.49 -21.94 -25.24
N ARG A 176 -15.85 -21.24 -24.30
CA ARG A 176 -16.41 -20.08 -23.56
C ARG A 176 -16.07 -18.73 -24.20
N GLY A 177 -15.43 -18.73 -25.38
CA GLY A 177 -15.15 -17.52 -26.15
C GLY A 177 -13.85 -16.79 -25.77
N PHE A 178 -12.93 -17.47 -25.09
CA PHE A 178 -11.56 -16.95 -24.91
C PHE A 178 -10.72 -17.30 -26.14
N SER A 179 -9.77 -16.43 -26.51
CA SER A 179 -8.86 -16.65 -27.62
C SER A 179 -7.62 -17.44 -27.19
N THR A 180 -6.97 -18.11 -28.15
CA THR A 180 -5.67 -18.76 -27.92
C THR A 180 -4.63 -17.78 -27.37
N GLU A 181 -4.60 -16.55 -27.89
CA GLU A 181 -3.67 -15.52 -27.46
C GLU A 181 -3.87 -15.16 -25.97
N GLU A 182 -5.13 -14.97 -25.53
CA GLU A 182 -5.46 -14.73 -24.12
C GLU A 182 -4.99 -15.91 -23.24
N LEU A 183 -5.19 -17.15 -23.67
CA LEU A 183 -4.79 -18.33 -22.89
C LEU A 183 -3.27 -18.46 -22.77
N VAL A 184 -2.53 -18.19 -23.84
CA VAL A 184 -1.06 -18.23 -23.84
C VAL A 184 -0.50 -17.08 -23.00
N LYS A 185 -1.01 -15.86 -23.19
CA LYS A 185 -0.58 -14.66 -22.46
C LYS A 185 -0.90 -14.75 -20.97
N GLY A 186 -2.04 -15.38 -20.60
CA GLY A 186 -2.40 -15.69 -19.22
C GLY A 186 -1.60 -16.86 -18.62
N GLY A 187 -0.80 -17.58 -19.40
CA GLY A 187 -0.03 -18.73 -18.92
C GLY A 187 -0.89 -19.96 -18.61
N LEU A 188 -2.12 -20.03 -19.12
CA LEU A 188 -3.03 -21.18 -19.02
C LEU A 188 -2.71 -22.26 -20.06
N ALA A 189 -2.27 -21.83 -21.25
CA ALA A 189 -1.80 -22.67 -22.33
C ALA A 189 -0.37 -22.30 -22.73
N LYS A 190 0.26 -23.15 -23.49
CA LYS A 190 1.53 -22.89 -24.18
C LYS A 190 1.42 -23.30 -25.64
N GLU A 191 2.20 -22.71 -26.51
CA GLU A 191 2.25 -23.08 -27.91
C GLU A 191 2.81 -24.51 -28.06
N GLY A 192 2.09 -25.33 -28.78
CA GLY A 192 2.47 -26.70 -29.15
C GLY A 192 2.65 -26.81 -30.66
N ARG A 193 3.24 -27.91 -31.13
CA ARG A 193 3.50 -28.14 -32.57
C ARG A 193 2.23 -28.19 -33.44
N ARG A 194 1.06 -28.50 -32.87
CA ARG A 194 -0.22 -28.65 -33.57
C ARG A 194 -1.31 -27.69 -33.08
N GLY A 195 -0.97 -26.73 -32.22
CA GLY A 195 -1.89 -25.82 -31.60
C GLY A 195 -1.60 -25.62 -30.10
N PRO A 196 -2.37 -24.80 -29.40
CA PRO A 196 -2.19 -24.54 -27.98
C PRO A 196 -2.45 -25.80 -27.16
N ILE A 197 -1.62 -26.06 -26.16
CA ILE A 197 -1.75 -27.18 -25.23
C ILE A 197 -1.79 -26.69 -23.80
N ASP A 198 -2.51 -27.39 -22.93
CA ASP A 198 -2.62 -27.05 -21.51
C ASP A 198 -1.26 -26.99 -20.84
N ARG A 199 -1.06 -25.94 -20.05
CA ARG A 199 0.17 -25.79 -19.28
C ARG A 199 0.29 -26.83 -18.18
N PHE A 200 -0.80 -27.13 -17.50
CA PHE A 200 -0.87 -28.08 -16.39
C PHE A 200 -1.63 -29.33 -16.81
N ARG A 201 -1.07 -30.49 -16.55
CA ARG A 201 -1.65 -31.79 -16.91
C ARG A 201 -1.30 -32.85 -15.86
N GLY A 202 -2.27 -33.64 -15.43
CA GLY A 202 -2.10 -34.69 -14.42
C GLY A 202 -1.61 -34.18 -13.07
N ARG A 203 -1.99 -32.95 -12.69
CA ARG A 203 -1.49 -32.28 -11.52
C ARG A 203 -2.59 -31.80 -10.59
N LEU A 204 -2.30 -31.77 -9.30
CA LEU A 204 -3.12 -31.08 -8.32
C LEU A 204 -2.86 -29.57 -8.44
N ILE A 205 -3.92 -28.77 -8.38
CA ILE A 205 -3.90 -27.33 -8.69
C ILE A 205 -4.34 -26.51 -7.48
N TRP A 206 -3.61 -25.45 -7.16
CA TRP A 206 -3.99 -24.39 -6.23
C TRP A 206 -4.16 -23.09 -6.99
N PRO A 207 -5.33 -22.43 -6.94
CA PRO A 207 -5.48 -21.10 -7.50
C PRO A 207 -4.69 -20.10 -6.64
N ILE A 208 -3.87 -19.29 -7.28
CA ILE A 208 -3.15 -18.20 -6.65
C ILE A 208 -3.99 -16.94 -6.84
N ARG A 209 -4.35 -16.28 -5.72
CA ARG A 209 -5.20 -15.11 -5.71
C ARG A 209 -4.40 -13.87 -5.29
N ASP A 210 -4.78 -12.73 -5.85
CA ASP A 210 -4.29 -11.45 -5.35
C ASP A 210 -5.02 -11.04 -4.05
N ALA A 211 -4.66 -9.88 -3.50
CA ALA A 211 -5.28 -9.41 -2.27
C ALA A 211 -6.78 -9.10 -2.40
N THR A 212 -7.30 -8.89 -3.60
CA THR A 212 -8.75 -8.68 -3.86
C THR A 212 -9.52 -9.99 -3.95
N GLY A 213 -8.83 -11.10 -4.15
CA GLY A 213 -9.40 -12.44 -4.29
C GLY A 213 -9.52 -12.91 -5.74
N ASP A 214 -9.07 -12.12 -6.71
CA ASP A 214 -9.05 -12.52 -8.11
C ASP A 214 -7.98 -13.58 -8.36
N VAL A 215 -8.32 -14.61 -9.14
CA VAL A 215 -7.36 -15.65 -9.53
C VAL A 215 -6.43 -15.07 -10.60
N ILE A 216 -5.14 -15.00 -10.27
CA ILE A 216 -4.11 -14.43 -11.14
C ILE A 216 -3.11 -15.46 -11.67
N GLY A 217 -3.16 -16.68 -11.14
CA GLY A 217 -2.28 -17.77 -11.53
C GLY A 217 -2.62 -19.06 -10.82
N PHE A 218 -1.77 -20.06 -11.02
CA PHE A 218 -1.93 -21.37 -10.42
C PHE A 218 -0.59 -21.96 -10.00
N GLY A 219 -0.59 -22.65 -8.86
CA GLY A 219 0.44 -23.58 -8.45
C GLY A 219 0.00 -24.99 -8.74
N ALA A 220 0.90 -25.84 -9.23
CA ALA A 220 0.57 -27.20 -9.63
C ALA A 220 1.59 -28.20 -9.09
N ARG A 221 1.12 -29.24 -8.39
CA ARG A 221 1.94 -30.32 -7.87
C ARG A 221 1.83 -31.57 -8.74
N LYS A 222 2.96 -32.14 -9.07
CA LYS A 222 3.07 -33.42 -9.78
C LYS A 222 2.44 -34.55 -8.96
N LEU A 223 1.63 -35.39 -9.64
CA LEU A 223 0.99 -36.55 -9.05
C LEU A 223 1.48 -37.88 -9.66
N LEU A 224 1.93 -37.83 -10.92
CA LEU A 224 2.30 -39.02 -11.70
C LEU A 224 3.82 -39.10 -11.87
N ASP A 225 4.40 -40.28 -11.72
CA ASP A 225 5.84 -40.50 -11.93
C ASP A 225 6.24 -40.30 -13.39
N SER A 226 5.32 -40.53 -14.32
CA SER A 226 5.52 -40.26 -15.75
C SER A 226 5.62 -38.78 -16.14
N ASP A 227 5.31 -37.88 -15.24
CA ASP A 227 5.53 -36.44 -15.45
C ASP A 227 7.00 -36.11 -15.18
N GLU A 228 7.79 -35.85 -16.23
CA GLU A 228 9.20 -35.48 -16.14
C GLU A 228 9.44 -34.04 -15.62
N GLY A 229 8.38 -33.24 -15.45
CA GLY A 229 8.46 -31.88 -14.96
C GLY A 229 8.80 -31.74 -13.46
N PRO A 230 9.03 -30.53 -12.97
CA PRO A 230 9.38 -30.30 -11.58
C PRO A 230 8.23 -30.72 -10.64
N LYS A 231 8.58 -31.06 -9.37
CA LYS A 231 7.62 -31.44 -8.32
C LYS A 231 6.51 -30.38 -8.18
N TYR A 232 6.87 -29.10 -8.17
CA TYR A 232 5.95 -27.96 -8.24
C TYR A 232 6.20 -27.13 -9.49
N LEU A 233 5.13 -26.80 -10.20
CA LEU A 233 5.13 -25.98 -11.39
C LEU A 233 4.13 -24.83 -11.19
N ASN A 234 4.58 -23.59 -11.28
CA ASN A 234 3.71 -22.42 -11.15
C ASN A 234 3.44 -21.77 -12.51
N THR A 235 2.42 -20.93 -12.57
CA THR A 235 2.20 -20.00 -13.69
C THR A 235 3.51 -19.22 -13.94
N PRO A 236 3.93 -18.99 -15.19
CA PRO A 236 5.07 -18.12 -15.49
C PRO A 236 4.71 -16.67 -15.20
N ASP A 237 5.69 -15.77 -15.25
CA ASP A 237 5.40 -14.35 -15.20
C ASP A 237 4.49 -13.95 -16.38
N THR A 238 3.39 -13.29 -16.06
CA THR A 238 2.35 -12.82 -16.99
C THR A 238 1.98 -11.38 -16.65
N PRO A 239 1.14 -10.71 -17.44
CA PRO A 239 0.59 -9.41 -17.07
C PRO A 239 -0.17 -9.41 -15.74
N LEU A 240 -0.75 -10.56 -15.32
CA LEU A 240 -1.45 -10.70 -14.04
C LEU A 240 -0.56 -11.17 -12.89
N TYR A 241 0.42 -12.01 -13.16
CA TYR A 241 1.16 -12.77 -12.16
C TYR A 241 2.66 -12.53 -12.28
N LYS A 242 3.27 -12.04 -11.19
CA LYS A 242 4.72 -11.95 -11.03
C LYS A 242 5.10 -12.64 -9.73
N LYS A 243 5.93 -13.69 -9.80
CA LYS A 243 6.31 -14.53 -8.64
C LYS A 243 6.84 -13.72 -7.45
N SER A 244 7.58 -12.65 -7.70
CA SER A 244 8.16 -11.80 -6.68
C SER A 244 7.15 -10.86 -6.01
N GLN A 245 5.93 -10.73 -6.54
CA GLN A 245 4.92 -9.78 -6.10
C GLN A 245 3.64 -10.46 -5.59
N VAL A 246 3.70 -11.76 -5.30
CA VAL A 246 2.52 -12.54 -4.90
C VAL A 246 2.83 -13.40 -3.69
N LEU A 247 1.91 -13.38 -2.73
CA LEU A 247 1.89 -14.27 -1.57
C LEU A 247 0.63 -15.14 -1.63
N TYR A 248 0.79 -16.45 -1.71
CA TYR A 248 -0.33 -17.41 -1.67
C TYR A 248 -1.04 -17.32 -0.32
N GLY A 249 -2.36 -17.27 -0.34
CA GLY A 249 -3.20 -17.18 0.84
C GLY A 249 -3.39 -15.77 1.39
N ILE A 250 -2.84 -14.74 0.74
CA ILE A 250 -2.98 -13.35 1.19
C ILE A 250 -4.44 -12.87 1.18
N ASP A 251 -5.25 -13.32 0.22
CA ASP A 251 -6.69 -13.06 0.13
C ASP A 251 -7.44 -13.50 1.38
N LEU A 252 -7.08 -14.66 1.92
CA LEU A 252 -7.65 -15.22 3.15
C LEU A 252 -7.05 -14.60 4.42
N ALA A 253 -5.73 -14.36 4.41
CA ALA A 253 -4.98 -13.97 5.60
C ALA A 253 -5.04 -12.45 5.90
N LYS A 254 -5.20 -11.59 4.92
CA LYS A 254 -5.02 -10.12 5.05
C LYS A 254 -5.79 -9.48 6.22
N ARG A 255 -7.03 -9.89 6.46
CA ARG A 255 -7.86 -9.34 7.55
C ARG A 255 -7.32 -9.74 8.92
N GLU A 256 -6.93 -11.00 9.08
CA GLU A 256 -6.37 -11.49 10.34
C GLU A 256 -4.94 -10.98 10.55
N ILE A 257 -4.14 -10.81 9.49
CA ILE A 257 -2.84 -10.13 9.55
C ILE A 257 -3.01 -8.71 10.09
N SER A 258 -3.94 -7.94 9.53
CA SER A 258 -4.22 -6.58 9.99
C SER A 258 -4.73 -6.53 11.43
N LYS A 259 -5.61 -7.45 11.80
CA LYS A 259 -6.22 -7.52 13.14
C LYS A 259 -5.22 -7.92 14.22
N ARG A 260 -4.40 -8.94 13.94
CA ARG A 260 -3.42 -9.49 14.89
C ARG A 260 -2.07 -8.78 14.82
N SER A 261 -1.85 -7.92 13.82
CA SER A 261 -0.55 -7.33 13.49
C SER A 261 0.55 -8.38 13.38
N GLN A 262 0.24 -9.55 12.79
CA GLN A 262 1.12 -10.70 12.69
C GLN A 262 0.96 -11.37 11.34
N ALA A 263 2.07 -11.70 10.67
CA ALA A 263 2.10 -12.54 9.48
C ALA A 263 3.01 -13.74 9.70
N VAL A 264 2.57 -14.93 9.30
CA VAL A 264 3.35 -16.17 9.35
C VAL A 264 3.73 -16.56 7.92
N ILE A 265 5.03 -16.69 7.65
CA ILE A 265 5.56 -17.05 6.35
C ILE A 265 5.93 -18.51 6.35
N VAL A 266 5.28 -19.30 5.52
CA VAL A 266 5.52 -20.73 5.35
C VAL A 266 6.05 -21.02 3.93
N GLU A 267 6.51 -22.26 3.65
CA GLU A 267 7.18 -22.56 2.38
C GLU A 267 6.22 -22.89 1.24
N GLY A 268 5.10 -23.57 1.51
CA GLY A 268 4.25 -24.13 0.47
C GLY A 268 2.74 -23.97 0.66
N TYR A 269 2.01 -24.41 -0.39
CA TYR A 269 0.54 -24.35 -0.44
C TYR A 269 -0.12 -25.17 0.66
N THR A 270 0.38 -26.39 0.90
CA THR A 270 -0.10 -27.30 1.94
C THR A 270 0.15 -26.78 3.34
N ASP A 271 1.24 -26.02 3.54
CA ASP A 271 1.57 -25.45 4.84
C ASP A 271 0.63 -24.29 5.18
N VAL A 272 0.28 -23.44 4.19
CA VAL A 272 -0.75 -22.41 4.37
C VAL A 272 -2.07 -23.07 4.74
N MET A 273 -2.50 -24.10 4.00
CA MET A 273 -3.74 -24.82 4.32
C MET A 273 -3.72 -25.37 5.75
N ALA A 274 -2.64 -26.06 6.13
CA ALA A 274 -2.46 -26.65 7.45
C ALA A 274 -2.48 -25.59 8.57
N CYS A 275 -1.78 -24.47 8.40
CA CYS A 275 -1.76 -23.36 9.34
C CYS A 275 -3.16 -22.76 9.53
N HIS A 276 -3.88 -22.46 8.45
CA HIS A 276 -5.23 -21.89 8.53
C HIS A 276 -6.19 -22.84 9.27
N LEU A 277 -6.19 -24.13 8.93
CA LEU A 277 -7.01 -25.14 9.61
C LEU A 277 -6.63 -25.32 11.08
N ALA A 278 -5.34 -25.21 11.39
CA ALA A 278 -4.85 -25.28 12.78
C ALA A 278 -5.16 -24.00 13.61
N GLY A 279 -5.79 -22.96 13.06
CA GLY A 279 -6.11 -21.71 13.75
C GLY A 279 -5.01 -20.65 13.69
N VAL A 280 -4.10 -20.75 12.71
CA VAL A 280 -3.10 -19.74 12.35
C VAL A 280 -3.49 -19.08 11.00
N PRO A 281 -4.57 -18.27 10.97
CA PRO A 281 -5.13 -17.72 9.72
C PRO A 281 -4.32 -16.55 9.15
N THR A 282 -3.14 -16.28 9.70
CA THR A 282 -2.21 -15.24 9.23
C THR A 282 -1.09 -15.82 8.36
N ALA A 283 -1.17 -17.12 8.03
CA ALA A 283 -0.15 -17.81 7.25
C ALA A 283 -0.28 -17.50 5.74
N VAL A 284 0.86 -17.20 5.12
CA VAL A 284 1.02 -16.99 3.68
C VAL A 284 2.31 -17.65 3.19
N ALA A 285 2.39 -17.96 1.89
CA ALA A 285 3.59 -18.55 1.31
C ALA A 285 4.04 -17.82 0.05
N THR A 286 5.35 -17.90 -0.25
CA THR A 286 5.87 -17.48 -1.55
C THR A 286 5.59 -18.53 -2.61
N CYS A 287 5.44 -18.10 -3.87
CA CYS A 287 5.10 -18.99 -4.97
C CYS A 287 6.34 -19.57 -5.68
N GLY A 288 7.18 -20.33 -4.95
CA GLY A 288 8.38 -20.95 -5.52
C GLY A 288 9.52 -19.97 -5.82
N THR A 289 9.62 -18.91 -5.05
CA THR A 289 10.74 -17.96 -5.03
C THR A 289 11.14 -17.67 -3.59
N SER A 290 12.35 -17.16 -3.38
CA SER A 290 12.76 -16.69 -2.06
C SER A 290 11.91 -15.49 -1.65
N PHE A 291 11.62 -15.40 -0.35
CA PHE A 291 10.98 -14.20 0.22
C PHE A 291 11.90 -12.99 0.03
N GLY A 292 11.38 -11.89 -0.50
CA GLY A 292 12.19 -10.72 -0.87
C GLY A 292 11.42 -9.41 -0.71
N GLU A 293 12.03 -8.32 -1.20
CA GLU A 293 11.60 -6.94 -0.99
C GLU A 293 10.15 -6.66 -1.40
N GLU A 294 9.72 -7.19 -2.54
CA GLU A 294 8.35 -6.98 -3.01
C GLU A 294 7.32 -7.66 -2.08
N HIS A 295 7.64 -8.85 -1.54
CA HIS A 295 6.79 -9.51 -0.55
C HIS A 295 6.71 -8.70 0.76
N ILE A 296 7.83 -8.08 1.17
CA ILE A 296 7.89 -7.17 2.32
C ILE A 296 6.93 -5.99 2.10
N LYS A 297 6.96 -5.36 0.92
CA LYS A 297 6.07 -4.24 0.58
C LYS A 297 4.59 -4.61 0.69
N ILE A 298 4.22 -5.83 0.24
CA ILE A 298 2.84 -6.32 0.35
C ILE A 298 2.44 -6.46 1.83
N LEU A 299 3.24 -7.15 2.64
CA LEU A 299 2.93 -7.37 4.05
C LEU A 299 2.87 -6.07 4.86
N ARG A 300 3.76 -5.12 4.61
CA ARG A 300 3.79 -3.82 5.29
C ARG A 300 2.47 -3.06 5.15
N ARG A 301 1.80 -3.16 3.99
CA ARG A 301 0.49 -2.52 3.76
C ARG A 301 -0.60 -3.04 4.68
N PHE A 302 -0.51 -4.31 5.10
CA PHE A 302 -1.47 -4.93 6.01
C PHE A 302 -1.03 -4.91 7.47
N LEU A 303 0.29 -4.89 7.75
CA LEU A 303 0.83 -4.83 9.11
C LEU A 303 0.88 -3.41 9.68
N LEU A 304 0.66 -2.35 8.85
CA LEU A 304 0.94 -0.95 9.22
C LEU A 304 2.29 -0.79 9.91
N ASP A 305 3.32 -1.22 9.22
CA ASP A 305 4.70 -1.25 9.69
C ASP A 305 5.22 0.18 9.96
N GLN A 306 5.00 0.68 11.16
CA GLN A 306 5.46 2.00 11.63
C GLN A 306 6.42 1.85 12.80
N ALA A 307 7.29 2.87 12.99
CA ALA A 307 8.24 2.93 14.11
C ALA A 307 7.58 2.76 15.50
N GLU A 308 6.30 3.08 15.64
CA GLU A 308 5.52 2.96 16.88
C GLU A 308 4.72 1.65 16.96
N PHE A 309 4.64 0.88 15.87
CA PHE A 309 3.84 -0.33 15.77
C PHE A 309 4.71 -1.58 15.68
N ARG A 310 4.49 -2.48 16.64
CA ARG A 310 5.17 -3.77 16.77
C ARG A 310 4.38 -4.88 16.05
N GLY A 311 4.23 -4.79 14.73
CA GLY A 311 3.78 -5.93 13.95
C GLY A 311 4.84 -7.03 13.95
N GLU A 312 4.43 -8.30 13.86
CA GLU A 312 5.31 -9.46 13.86
C GLU A 312 5.29 -10.14 12.50
N VAL A 313 6.48 -10.45 11.98
CA VAL A 313 6.65 -11.38 10.85
C VAL A 313 7.37 -12.61 11.35
N ILE A 314 6.75 -13.76 11.26
CA ILE A 314 7.26 -15.04 11.76
C ILE A 314 7.56 -15.93 10.57
N PHE A 315 8.81 -16.28 10.37
CA PHE A 315 9.22 -17.27 9.39
C PHE A 315 9.21 -18.65 10.03
N THR A 316 8.53 -19.60 9.39
CA THR A 316 8.66 -21.02 9.75
C THR A 316 9.64 -21.66 8.80
N PHE A 317 10.61 -22.37 9.34
CA PHE A 317 11.60 -23.10 8.56
C PHE A 317 11.67 -24.54 9.05
N ASP A 318 11.91 -25.45 8.11
CA ASP A 318 12.31 -26.80 8.44
C ASP A 318 13.62 -26.75 9.23
N GLY A 319 13.76 -27.56 10.26
CA GLY A 319 14.94 -27.55 11.15
C GLY A 319 16.23 -27.99 10.48
N ASP A 320 16.25 -28.14 9.17
CA ASP A 320 17.39 -28.59 8.38
C ASP A 320 18.38 -27.45 8.02
N ALA A 321 19.52 -27.81 7.43
CA ALA A 321 20.55 -26.86 7.02
C ALA A 321 20.08 -25.88 5.91
N ALA A 322 19.06 -26.27 5.11
CA ALA A 322 18.51 -25.43 4.07
C ALA A 322 17.59 -24.35 4.68
N GLY A 323 16.75 -24.72 5.65
CA GLY A 323 15.92 -23.81 6.42
C GLY A 323 16.76 -22.79 7.21
N GLN A 324 17.85 -23.24 7.87
CA GLN A 324 18.82 -22.33 8.53
C GLN A 324 19.42 -21.32 7.54
N LYS A 325 19.79 -21.77 6.34
CA LYS A 325 20.32 -20.90 5.28
C LYS A 325 19.27 -19.93 4.74
N ALA A 326 18.00 -20.35 4.66
CA ALA A 326 16.88 -19.51 4.29
C ALA A 326 16.62 -18.43 5.35
N ALA A 327 16.66 -18.79 6.65
CA ALA A 327 16.56 -17.84 7.76
C ALA A 327 17.67 -16.78 7.71
N LEU A 328 18.93 -17.19 7.45
CA LEU A 328 20.05 -16.25 7.31
C LEU A 328 19.95 -15.35 6.07
N ARG A 329 19.27 -15.78 4.99
CA ARG A 329 18.96 -14.92 3.84
C ARG A 329 17.86 -13.92 4.17
N ALA A 330 16.78 -14.36 4.84
CA ALA A 330 15.73 -13.47 5.31
C ALA A 330 16.28 -12.37 6.22
N PHE A 331 17.34 -12.67 7.02
CA PHE A 331 18.09 -11.69 7.80
C PHE A 331 18.64 -10.52 6.97
N ALA A 332 19.16 -10.76 5.78
CA ALA A 332 19.69 -9.68 4.93
C ALA A 332 18.59 -8.69 4.50
N ASP A 333 17.35 -9.16 4.40
CA ASP A 333 16.18 -8.35 4.04
C ASP A 333 15.43 -7.78 5.26
N GLU A 334 15.68 -8.30 6.47
CA GLU A 334 15.05 -7.83 7.72
C GLU A 334 15.24 -6.33 7.96
N GLN A 335 16.39 -5.80 7.60
CA GLN A 335 16.67 -4.35 7.73
C GLN A 335 15.71 -3.45 6.93
N LYS A 336 14.90 -4.03 6.04
CA LYS A 336 13.86 -3.35 5.29
C LYS A 336 12.51 -3.34 6.03
N PHE A 337 12.32 -4.26 6.99
CA PHE A 337 11.18 -4.22 7.91
C PHE A 337 11.42 -3.22 9.04
N VAL A 338 10.37 -2.59 9.49
CA VAL A 338 10.33 -1.83 10.76
C VAL A 338 9.76 -2.71 11.87
N THR A 339 9.02 -3.77 11.51
CA THR A 339 8.41 -4.75 12.40
C THR A 339 9.42 -5.71 13.01
N GLN A 340 9.03 -6.36 14.10
CA GLN A 340 9.83 -7.40 14.73
C GLN A 340 9.75 -8.70 13.91
N THR A 341 10.91 -9.25 13.57
CA THR A 341 11.04 -10.47 12.79
C THR A 341 11.44 -11.64 13.68
N TYR A 342 10.72 -12.73 13.56
CA TYR A 342 10.89 -13.95 14.34
C TYR A 342 11.09 -15.16 13.45
N VAL A 343 11.63 -16.21 14.05
CA VAL A 343 11.76 -17.54 13.45
C VAL A 343 11.09 -18.55 14.35
N ALA A 344 10.31 -19.44 13.76
CA ALA A 344 9.77 -20.61 14.40
C ALA A 344 10.39 -21.84 13.73
N VAL A 345 11.26 -22.55 14.44
CA VAL A 345 11.96 -23.73 13.95
C VAL A 345 11.36 -24.97 14.56
N GLN A 346 10.97 -25.92 13.73
CA GLN A 346 10.50 -27.23 14.16
C GLN A 346 11.72 -28.16 14.36
N PRO A 347 11.97 -28.67 15.59
CA PRO A 347 13.20 -29.41 15.91
C PRO A 347 13.39 -30.71 15.11
N ASP A 348 12.28 -31.37 14.74
CA ASP A 348 12.31 -32.65 14.03
C ASP A 348 12.35 -32.50 12.49
N GLY A 349 12.46 -31.28 11.97
CA GLY A 349 12.49 -31.00 10.52
C GLY A 349 11.17 -31.24 9.80
N LEU A 350 10.03 -31.17 10.52
CA LEU A 350 8.71 -31.30 9.90
C LEU A 350 8.21 -29.96 9.41
N ASP A 351 7.65 -29.91 8.20
CA ASP A 351 6.88 -28.77 7.75
C ASP A 351 5.55 -28.64 8.54
N PRO A 352 4.88 -27.48 8.53
CA PRO A 352 3.62 -27.28 9.25
C PRO A 352 2.52 -28.28 8.88
N CYS A 353 2.48 -28.75 7.62
CA CYS A 353 1.53 -29.73 7.17
C CYS A 353 1.81 -31.11 7.78
N ASP A 354 3.03 -31.60 7.70
CA ASP A 354 3.45 -32.88 8.30
C ASP A 354 3.35 -32.83 9.84
N LEU A 355 3.65 -31.70 10.46
CA LEU A 355 3.48 -31.48 11.90
C LEU A 355 2.01 -31.61 12.31
N ARG A 356 1.09 -30.99 11.57
CA ARG A 356 -0.35 -31.10 11.80
C ARG A 356 -0.83 -32.54 11.72
N VAL A 357 -0.41 -33.28 10.69
CA VAL A 357 -0.79 -34.69 10.50
C VAL A 357 -0.30 -35.59 11.65
N LYS A 358 0.94 -35.38 12.12
CA LYS A 358 1.57 -36.23 13.13
C LYS A 358 1.18 -35.87 14.55
N GLN A 359 1.02 -34.58 14.86
CA GLN A 359 0.89 -34.08 16.23
C GLN A 359 -0.36 -33.22 16.45
N GLY A 360 -1.14 -32.97 15.40
CA GLY A 360 -2.40 -32.24 15.46
C GLY A 360 -2.27 -30.71 15.40
N ASP A 361 -3.42 -30.03 15.40
CA ASP A 361 -3.53 -28.58 15.22
C ASP A 361 -2.85 -27.79 16.36
N ALA A 362 -2.82 -28.32 17.59
CA ALA A 362 -2.16 -27.68 18.72
C ALA A 362 -0.66 -27.50 18.47
N ALA A 363 0.01 -28.53 17.93
CA ALA A 363 1.45 -28.49 17.66
C ALA A 363 1.83 -27.39 16.65
N VAL A 364 0.97 -27.10 15.66
CA VAL A 364 1.20 -26.00 14.70
C VAL A 364 1.08 -24.64 15.39
N ARG A 365 0.09 -24.48 16.28
CA ARG A 365 -0.03 -23.24 17.09
C ARG A 365 1.15 -23.05 18.03
N ASP A 366 1.58 -24.13 18.69
CA ASP A 366 2.71 -24.12 19.61
C ASP A 366 4.03 -23.81 18.88
N LEU A 367 4.22 -24.31 17.66
CA LEU A 367 5.35 -23.95 16.81
C LEU A 367 5.40 -22.43 16.61
N VAL A 368 4.30 -21.81 16.18
CA VAL A 368 4.25 -20.35 15.98
C VAL A 368 4.40 -19.57 17.28
N ALA A 369 3.87 -20.10 18.39
CA ALA A 369 4.01 -19.49 19.72
C ALA A 369 5.45 -19.55 20.26
N SER A 370 6.21 -20.61 19.96
CA SER A 370 7.60 -20.82 20.39
C SER A 370 8.65 -20.00 19.60
N ARG A 371 8.18 -19.11 18.72
CA ARG A 371 9.06 -18.25 17.90
C ARG A 371 10.11 -17.50 18.71
N GLU A 372 11.29 -17.39 18.18
CA GLU A 372 12.37 -16.58 18.74
C GLU A 372 12.80 -15.43 17.80
N PRO A 373 13.36 -14.32 18.32
CA PRO A 373 13.85 -13.23 17.48
C PRO A 373 14.86 -13.69 16.44
N LEU A 374 14.69 -13.26 15.17
CA LEU A 374 15.56 -13.69 14.06
C LEU A 374 17.03 -13.38 14.31
N PHE A 375 17.36 -12.24 14.92
CA PHE A 375 18.74 -11.90 15.30
C PHE A 375 19.33 -12.92 16.30
N GLN A 376 18.54 -13.29 17.31
CA GLN A 376 18.97 -14.28 18.31
C GLN A 376 19.25 -15.62 17.64
N PHE A 377 18.33 -16.09 16.81
CA PHE A 377 18.48 -17.33 16.05
C PHE A 377 19.72 -17.28 15.14
N ALA A 378 19.90 -16.21 14.35
CA ALA A 378 21.02 -16.06 13.43
C ALA A 378 22.37 -16.11 14.15
N ILE A 379 22.48 -15.39 15.27
CA ILE A 379 23.71 -15.37 16.08
C ILE A 379 23.98 -16.77 16.67
N ARG A 380 22.97 -17.38 17.32
CA ARG A 380 23.12 -18.71 17.94
C ARG A 380 23.43 -19.80 16.92
N SER A 381 22.75 -19.81 15.79
CA SER A 381 23.03 -20.74 14.70
C SER A 381 24.43 -20.56 14.11
N THR A 382 24.98 -19.34 14.12
CA THR A 382 26.33 -19.06 13.65
C THR A 382 27.37 -19.58 14.65
N ILE A 383 27.24 -19.24 15.93
CA ILE A 383 28.21 -19.64 16.96
C ILE A 383 28.22 -21.14 17.24
N SER A 384 27.06 -21.82 17.08
CA SER A 384 26.95 -23.27 17.31
C SER A 384 27.80 -24.13 16.35
N ARG A 385 28.36 -23.56 15.30
CA ARG A 385 29.25 -24.25 14.35
C ARG A 385 30.68 -24.31 14.82
N TYR A 386 31.01 -23.67 15.93
CA TYR A 386 32.36 -23.55 16.47
C TYR A 386 32.51 -24.30 17.80
N ASP A 387 33.70 -24.79 18.11
CA ASP A 387 34.00 -25.40 19.42
C ASP A 387 34.16 -24.32 20.49
N LEU A 388 33.09 -24.03 21.22
CA LEU A 388 33.10 -23.01 22.28
C LEU A 388 33.84 -23.44 23.56
N ARG A 389 34.45 -24.64 23.58
CA ARG A 389 35.29 -25.07 24.71
C ARG A 389 36.73 -24.56 24.58
N SER A 390 37.18 -24.23 23.35
CA SER A 390 38.51 -23.67 23.09
C SER A 390 38.43 -22.14 22.95
N ASN A 391 39.48 -21.43 23.33
CA ASN A 391 39.57 -19.99 23.16
C ASN A 391 39.61 -19.59 21.67
N GLU A 392 40.30 -20.39 20.85
CA GLU A 392 40.40 -20.22 19.40
C GLU A 392 39.00 -20.35 18.76
N GLY A 393 38.22 -21.35 19.18
CA GLY A 393 36.87 -21.54 18.71
C GLY A 393 35.91 -20.42 19.13
N LYS A 394 36.07 -19.91 20.36
CA LYS A 394 35.29 -18.74 20.83
C LYS A 394 35.60 -17.47 20.02
N ILE A 395 36.88 -17.22 19.73
CA ILE A 395 37.30 -16.06 18.92
C ILE A 395 36.76 -16.20 17.48
N ALA A 396 36.90 -17.38 16.88
CA ALA A 396 36.37 -17.64 15.55
C ALA A 396 34.84 -17.48 15.50
N ALA A 397 34.11 -17.94 16.52
CA ALA A 397 32.69 -17.75 16.68
C ALA A 397 32.32 -16.26 16.81
N LEU A 398 33.06 -15.49 17.60
CA LEU A 398 32.88 -14.04 17.72
C LEU A 398 33.06 -13.33 16.37
N ASP A 399 34.16 -13.67 15.65
CA ASP A 399 34.44 -13.07 14.34
C ASP A 399 33.35 -13.38 13.30
N ALA A 400 32.77 -14.57 13.35
CA ALA A 400 31.68 -14.97 12.47
C ALA A 400 30.33 -14.30 12.84
N ALA A 401 30.09 -14.06 14.14
CA ALA A 401 28.84 -13.45 14.62
C ALA A 401 28.90 -11.91 14.64
N ALA A 402 30.07 -11.30 14.75
CA ALA A 402 30.25 -9.85 14.84
C ALA A 402 29.60 -9.09 13.65
N PRO A 403 29.69 -9.54 12.37
CA PRO A 403 29.02 -8.88 11.25
C PRO A 403 27.48 -8.85 11.38
N ILE A 404 26.88 -9.91 11.97
CA ILE A 404 25.45 -10.00 12.21
C ILE A 404 25.02 -8.91 13.21
N VAL A 405 25.73 -8.82 14.34
CA VAL A 405 25.46 -7.81 15.38
C VAL A 405 25.75 -6.39 14.88
N ALA A 406 26.85 -6.20 14.14
CA ALA A 406 27.20 -4.91 13.52
C ALA A 406 26.13 -4.40 12.56
N GLY A 407 25.46 -5.31 11.84
CA GLY A 407 24.38 -5.00 10.91
C GLY A 407 23.09 -4.49 11.56
N ILE A 408 22.89 -4.63 12.87
CA ILE A 408 21.70 -4.14 13.58
C ILE A 408 21.69 -2.61 13.58
N LYS A 409 20.66 -1.99 12.97
CA LYS A 409 20.58 -0.53 12.82
C LYS A 409 20.31 0.19 14.14
N ASP A 410 19.44 -0.36 14.97
CA ASP A 410 19.15 0.23 16.29
C ASP A 410 20.36 0.05 17.23
N ALA A 411 20.89 1.16 17.71
CA ALA A 411 22.08 1.16 18.56
C ALA A 411 21.85 0.51 19.94
N GLY A 412 20.64 0.65 20.49
CA GLY A 412 20.27 0.04 21.77
C GLY A 412 20.16 -1.48 21.64
N LEU A 413 19.47 -1.93 20.60
CA LEU A 413 19.31 -3.35 20.28
C LEU A 413 20.67 -3.99 19.94
N ARG A 414 21.51 -3.33 19.14
CA ARG A 414 22.87 -3.78 18.83
C ARG A 414 23.71 -3.96 20.09
N LYS A 415 23.67 -2.99 21.02
CA LYS A 415 24.36 -3.10 22.30
C LYS A 415 23.86 -4.29 23.12
N ARG A 416 22.55 -4.51 23.16
CA ARG A 416 21.95 -5.63 23.88
C ARG A 416 22.42 -6.97 23.33
N TYR A 417 22.39 -7.16 22.00
CA TYR A 417 22.88 -8.39 21.38
C TYR A 417 24.41 -8.57 21.50
N ALA A 418 25.19 -7.49 21.59
CA ALA A 418 26.61 -7.61 21.90
C ALA A 418 26.85 -8.18 23.31
N ILE A 419 26.07 -7.75 24.31
CA ILE A 419 26.11 -8.28 25.67
C ILE A 419 25.65 -9.76 25.70
N ASP A 420 24.59 -10.08 24.99
CA ASP A 420 24.12 -11.46 24.92
C ASP A 420 25.12 -12.37 24.20
N LEU A 421 25.80 -11.90 23.14
CA LEU A 421 26.86 -12.63 22.45
C LEU A 421 28.07 -12.90 23.38
N ASP A 422 28.49 -11.91 24.19
CA ASP A 422 29.51 -12.07 25.20
C ASP A 422 29.19 -13.22 26.20
N ARG A 423 27.95 -13.23 26.68
CA ARG A 423 27.44 -14.27 27.58
C ARG A 423 27.42 -15.66 26.93
N TRP A 424 26.95 -15.75 25.68
CA TRP A 424 26.90 -17.03 24.97
C TRP A 424 28.26 -17.60 24.65
N LEU A 425 29.25 -16.74 24.41
CA LEU A 425 30.63 -17.16 24.18
C LEU A 425 31.41 -17.37 25.49
N GLY A 426 30.94 -16.80 26.62
CA GLY A 426 31.54 -16.92 27.92
C GLY A 426 32.91 -16.22 28.05
N PHE A 427 33.08 -15.06 27.38
CA PHE A 427 34.28 -14.22 27.56
C PHE A 427 34.21 -13.44 28.87
N MET A 428 33.00 -12.97 29.25
CA MET A 428 32.78 -12.06 30.40
C MET A 428 33.57 -10.76 30.25
N ASP A 429 33.78 -10.31 29.01
CA ASP A 429 34.45 -9.06 28.66
C ASP A 429 33.68 -8.31 27.56
N GLU A 430 32.62 -7.59 27.98
CA GLU A 430 31.77 -6.82 27.08
C GLU A 430 32.56 -5.80 26.23
N ARG A 431 33.65 -5.24 26.79
CA ARG A 431 34.47 -4.24 26.07
C ARG A 431 35.19 -4.86 24.89
N PHE A 432 35.78 -6.04 25.07
CA PHE A 432 36.45 -6.79 24.02
C PHE A 432 35.47 -7.11 22.87
N VAL A 433 34.29 -7.67 23.20
CA VAL A 433 33.25 -8.01 22.22
C VAL A 433 32.75 -6.76 21.49
N MET A 434 32.45 -5.67 22.21
CA MET A 434 32.01 -4.40 21.63
C MET A 434 33.06 -3.78 20.70
N GLN A 435 34.35 -3.83 21.05
CA GLN A 435 35.41 -3.32 20.18
C GLN A 435 35.50 -4.14 18.89
N ARG A 436 35.37 -5.47 18.97
CA ARG A 436 35.41 -6.34 17.78
C ARG A 436 34.23 -6.05 16.84
N ILE A 437 33.02 -5.89 17.38
CA ILE A 437 31.80 -5.51 16.62
C ILE A 437 31.94 -4.11 16.00
N ALA A 438 32.51 -3.14 16.76
CA ALA A 438 32.71 -1.78 16.27
C ALA A 438 33.75 -1.72 15.12
N ALA A 439 34.79 -2.53 15.17
CA ALA A 439 35.78 -2.64 14.09
C ALA A 439 35.15 -3.11 12.78
N VAL A 440 34.21 -4.08 12.85
CA VAL A 440 33.46 -4.57 11.68
C VAL A 440 32.49 -3.50 11.19
N ALA A 441 31.77 -2.81 12.09
CA ALA A 441 30.82 -1.74 11.74
C ALA A 441 31.53 -0.55 11.05
N GLY A 442 32.74 -0.19 11.52
CA GLY A 442 33.55 0.88 10.92
C GLY A 442 34.01 0.58 9.50
N ALA A 443 34.26 -0.69 9.18
CA ALA A 443 34.64 -1.13 7.83
C ALA A 443 33.45 -1.11 6.84
N GLN A 444 32.20 -1.15 7.33
CA GLN A 444 30.98 -1.18 6.49
C GLN A 444 30.33 0.21 6.26
N GLN A 445 30.70 1.22 7.04
CA GLN A 445 30.12 2.57 6.91
C GLN A 445 30.91 3.44 5.92
N GLY A 446 30.59 3.37 4.64
CA GLY A 446 30.78 4.47 3.72
C GLY A 446 29.93 5.69 4.17
N ARG A 447 30.52 6.91 4.12
CA ARG A 447 29.99 8.17 4.62
C ARG A 447 28.47 8.35 4.45
N PRO A 448 27.74 8.80 5.48
CA PRO A 448 26.32 9.07 5.36
C PRO A 448 26.07 10.31 4.48
N GLN A 449 25.34 10.14 3.41
CA GLN A 449 24.72 11.26 2.69
C GLN A 449 23.60 11.85 3.54
N ARG A 450 23.75 13.12 3.92
CA ARG A 450 22.72 13.92 4.55
C ARG A 450 21.61 14.17 3.52
N ALA A 451 20.39 13.74 3.82
CA ALA A 451 19.22 14.09 3.02
C ALA A 451 19.03 15.60 2.97
N PRO A 452 18.64 16.20 1.83
CA PRO A 452 18.38 17.62 1.73
C PRO A 452 17.18 18.01 2.60
N GLN A 453 17.38 18.93 3.53
CA GLN A 453 16.28 19.58 4.25
C GLN A 453 15.48 20.42 3.24
N ALA A 454 14.16 20.24 3.20
CA ALA A 454 13.26 21.09 2.44
C ALA A 454 13.41 22.54 2.89
N ALA A 455 13.46 23.47 1.93
CA ALA A 455 13.53 24.91 2.20
C ALA A 455 12.31 25.35 3.02
N PRO A 456 12.44 26.31 3.96
CA PRO A 456 11.32 26.80 4.75
C PRO A 456 10.29 27.46 3.82
N VAL A 457 9.04 26.99 3.91
CA VAL A 457 7.90 27.57 3.16
C VAL A 457 7.61 28.97 3.69
N ASP A 458 7.41 29.94 2.80
CA ASP A 458 7.04 31.31 3.14
C ASP A 458 5.79 31.33 4.05
N PRO A 459 5.81 32.02 5.20
CA PRO A 459 4.66 32.11 6.09
C PRO A 459 3.38 32.62 5.41
N GLY A 460 3.50 33.51 4.42
CA GLY A 460 2.36 33.99 3.63
C GLY A 460 1.70 32.89 2.81
N VAL A 461 2.48 32.06 2.12
CA VAL A 461 1.98 30.91 1.35
C VAL A 461 1.28 29.88 2.24
N ARG A 462 1.70 29.74 3.50
CA ARG A 462 1.01 28.87 4.47
C ARG A 462 -0.39 29.41 4.82
N VAL A 463 -0.54 30.73 5.02
CA VAL A 463 -1.85 31.35 5.27
C VAL A 463 -2.78 31.17 4.07
N GLU A 464 -2.27 31.37 2.86
CA GLU A 464 -3.02 31.12 1.63
C GLU A 464 -3.54 29.68 1.54
N ALA A 465 -2.66 28.69 1.82
CA ALA A 465 -3.01 27.28 1.80
C ALA A 465 -4.10 26.94 2.84
N GLU A 466 -3.98 27.45 4.07
CA GLU A 466 -4.96 27.21 5.13
C GLU A 466 -6.32 27.83 4.78
N LEU A 467 -6.33 29.04 4.21
CA LEU A 467 -7.57 29.70 3.77
C LEU A 467 -8.26 28.92 2.64
N LEU A 468 -7.50 28.45 1.66
CA LEU A 468 -8.03 27.64 0.55
C LEU A 468 -8.53 26.27 1.01
N LYS A 469 -7.87 25.65 2.00
CA LYS A 469 -8.38 24.42 2.63
C LYS A 469 -9.75 24.65 3.27
N LEU A 470 -9.90 25.77 3.99
CA LEU A 470 -11.20 26.16 4.55
C LEU A 470 -12.24 26.39 3.47
N ALA A 471 -11.91 27.04 2.36
CA ALA A 471 -12.81 27.26 1.23
C ALA A 471 -13.29 25.92 0.59
N VAL A 472 -12.43 24.92 0.52
CA VAL A 472 -12.77 23.59 -0.01
C VAL A 472 -13.54 22.75 1.01
N GLN A 473 -13.14 22.77 2.29
CA GLN A 473 -13.68 21.85 3.30
C GLN A 473 -14.84 22.41 4.13
N ARG A 474 -14.83 23.74 4.42
CA ARG A 474 -15.74 24.44 5.33
C ARG A 474 -16.18 25.78 4.73
N PRO A 475 -16.73 25.80 3.50
CA PRO A 475 -17.05 27.06 2.79
C PRO A 475 -17.96 27.98 3.58
N ALA A 476 -18.89 27.45 4.35
CA ALA A 476 -19.84 28.21 5.15
C ALA A 476 -19.17 29.10 6.23
N LEU A 477 -17.96 28.76 6.68
CA LEU A 477 -17.20 29.54 7.69
C LEU A 477 -16.57 30.82 7.12
N LEU A 478 -16.34 30.88 5.80
CA LEU A 478 -15.67 32.01 5.15
C LEU A 478 -16.66 33.02 4.57
N GLY A 479 -17.75 32.52 3.99
CA GLY A 479 -18.84 33.32 3.44
C GLY A 479 -18.42 34.32 2.36
N PRO A 480 -19.20 35.42 2.18
CA PRO A 480 -18.98 36.40 1.11
C PRO A 480 -17.62 37.15 1.19
N ARG A 481 -16.97 37.15 2.35
CA ARG A 481 -15.67 37.81 2.51
C ARG A 481 -14.58 37.15 1.69
N PHE A 482 -14.61 35.82 1.54
CA PHE A 482 -13.67 35.11 0.69
C PHE A 482 -13.91 35.42 -0.80
N ASP A 483 -15.16 35.47 -1.22
CA ASP A 483 -15.54 35.76 -2.61
C ASP A 483 -15.16 37.19 -3.02
N ALA A 484 -15.06 38.10 -2.04
CA ALA A 484 -14.62 39.49 -2.24
C ALA A 484 -13.10 39.67 -2.29
N LEU A 485 -12.29 38.65 -2.03
CA LEU A 485 -10.83 38.74 -2.08
C LEU A 485 -10.34 38.96 -3.52
N ASP A 486 -9.44 39.91 -3.71
CA ASP A 486 -8.73 40.09 -4.97
C ASP A 486 -7.83 38.85 -5.21
N PRO A 487 -7.85 38.23 -6.41
CA PRO A 487 -6.94 37.17 -6.77
C PRO A 487 -5.46 37.51 -6.51
N GLN A 488 -5.08 38.80 -6.58
CA GLN A 488 -3.75 39.27 -6.23
C GLN A 488 -3.41 39.18 -4.72
N ALA A 489 -4.38 38.87 -3.87
CA ALA A 489 -4.13 38.57 -2.46
C ALA A 489 -3.26 37.32 -2.31
N PHE A 490 -3.36 36.37 -3.24
CA PHE A 490 -2.56 35.17 -3.28
C PHE A 490 -1.24 35.39 -4.03
N THR A 491 -0.15 34.79 -3.53
CA THR A 491 1.20 34.90 -4.12
C THR A 491 1.64 33.64 -4.85
N ALA A 492 1.23 32.47 -4.36
CA ALA A 492 1.54 31.19 -5.01
C ALA A 492 0.69 31.04 -6.29
N PRO A 493 1.30 30.80 -7.46
CA PRO A 493 0.56 30.67 -8.73
C PRO A 493 -0.60 29.67 -8.67
N ASP A 494 -0.36 28.51 -8.08
CA ASP A 494 -1.37 27.45 -7.94
C ASP A 494 -2.55 27.86 -7.03
N HIS A 495 -2.28 28.67 -6.00
CA HIS A 495 -3.31 29.23 -5.12
C HIS A 495 -4.18 30.25 -5.83
N VAL A 496 -3.61 31.08 -6.72
CA VAL A 496 -4.36 32.01 -7.59
C VAL A 496 -5.29 31.25 -8.50
N VAL A 497 -4.80 30.14 -9.11
CA VAL A 497 -5.60 29.30 -9.98
C VAL A 497 -6.77 28.67 -9.21
N LEU A 498 -6.52 28.13 -8.02
CA LEU A 498 -7.58 27.53 -7.20
C LEU A 498 -8.62 28.55 -6.75
N HIS A 499 -8.20 29.76 -6.36
CA HIS A 499 -9.16 30.84 -6.05
C HIS A 499 -10.08 31.16 -7.25
N ARG A 500 -9.53 31.18 -8.48
CA ARG A 500 -10.33 31.36 -9.72
C ARG A 500 -11.27 30.18 -9.98
N VAL A 501 -10.85 28.96 -9.68
CA VAL A 501 -11.71 27.76 -9.77
C VAL A 501 -12.91 27.89 -8.83
N VAL A 502 -12.70 28.31 -7.59
CA VAL A 502 -13.78 28.58 -6.63
C VAL A 502 -14.75 29.64 -7.17
N ALA A 503 -14.21 30.74 -7.71
CA ALA A 503 -15.03 31.80 -8.30
C ALA A 503 -15.82 31.32 -9.54
N ALA A 504 -15.21 30.50 -10.41
CA ALA A 504 -15.86 29.92 -11.59
C ALA A 504 -16.97 28.93 -11.23
N ALA A 505 -16.83 28.21 -10.10
CA ALA A 505 -17.85 27.30 -9.55
C ALA A 505 -19.04 28.05 -8.89
N GLY A 506 -19.07 29.39 -8.97
CA GLY A 506 -20.13 30.24 -8.40
C GLY A 506 -19.82 30.80 -7.02
N GLY A 507 -18.56 30.73 -6.59
CA GLY A 507 -18.11 31.22 -5.28
C GLY A 507 -18.58 30.34 -4.12
N LEU A 508 -18.25 30.74 -2.90
CA LEU A 508 -18.66 30.00 -1.71
C LEU A 508 -20.18 30.03 -1.47
N ALA A 509 -20.90 30.96 -2.13
CA ALA A 509 -22.36 31.00 -2.09
C ALA A 509 -22.98 29.74 -2.74
N ALA A 510 -22.34 29.16 -3.76
CA ALA A 510 -22.77 27.93 -4.42
C ALA A 510 -22.41 26.66 -3.65
N ALA A 511 -21.45 26.73 -2.72
CA ALA A 511 -20.92 25.59 -1.99
C ALA A 511 -21.86 25.01 -0.92
N GLY A 512 -22.90 25.75 -0.50
CA GLY A 512 -23.79 25.36 0.59
C GLY A 512 -23.02 25.03 1.88
N HIS A 513 -23.19 23.81 2.38
CA HIS A 513 -22.43 23.33 3.55
C HIS A 513 -21.10 22.65 3.19
N GLY A 514 -20.75 22.60 1.91
CA GLY A 514 -19.56 21.89 1.44
C GLY A 514 -19.82 20.37 1.22
N GLY A 515 -18.80 19.56 1.43
CA GLY A 515 -18.89 18.12 1.25
C GLY A 515 -18.54 17.68 -0.16
N ARG A 516 -19.02 16.48 -0.55
CA ARG A 516 -18.65 15.83 -1.80
C ARG A 516 -19.12 16.60 -3.03
N GLU A 517 -20.39 17.04 -3.04
CA GLU A 517 -20.96 17.76 -4.17
C GLU A 517 -20.18 19.03 -4.51
N TRP A 518 -19.70 19.74 -3.47
CA TRP A 518 -18.87 20.92 -3.65
C TRP A 518 -17.50 20.59 -4.25
N VAL A 519 -16.85 19.53 -3.76
CA VAL A 519 -15.55 19.08 -4.30
C VAL A 519 -15.69 18.62 -5.75
N ASP A 520 -16.74 17.89 -6.08
CA ASP A 520 -17.02 17.45 -7.45
C ASP A 520 -17.23 18.66 -8.38
N LEU A 521 -17.99 19.69 -7.94
CA LEU A 521 -18.18 20.93 -8.69
C LEU A 521 -16.86 21.70 -8.91
N LEU A 522 -16.00 21.79 -7.90
CA LEU A 522 -14.67 22.39 -8.06
C LEU A 522 -13.81 21.62 -9.07
N LEU A 523 -13.86 20.29 -9.04
CA LEU A 523 -13.11 19.44 -9.98
C LEU A 523 -13.61 19.57 -11.42
N GLU A 524 -14.92 19.82 -11.64
CA GLU A 524 -15.49 20.11 -12.96
C GLU A 524 -14.95 21.43 -13.55
N HIS A 525 -14.75 22.45 -12.70
CA HIS A 525 -14.23 23.75 -13.11
C HIS A 525 -12.70 23.83 -13.12
N ALA A 526 -12.00 22.84 -12.56
CA ALA A 526 -10.55 22.75 -12.58
C ALA A 526 -10.06 22.10 -13.89
N SER A 527 -9.75 22.92 -14.90
CA SER A 527 -9.29 22.46 -16.21
C SER A 527 -7.82 22.03 -16.24
N GLU A 528 -7.00 22.55 -15.33
CA GLU A 528 -5.57 22.26 -15.23
C GLU A 528 -5.31 21.11 -14.26
N GLU A 529 -4.40 20.19 -14.61
CA GLU A 529 -4.05 19.04 -13.77
C GLU A 529 -3.53 19.46 -12.39
N GLY A 530 -2.72 20.53 -12.32
CA GLY A 530 -2.24 21.12 -11.07
C GLY A 530 -3.37 21.63 -10.16
N ALA A 531 -4.39 22.28 -10.74
CA ALA A 531 -5.55 22.74 -10.00
C ALA A 531 -6.39 21.58 -9.46
N ARG A 532 -6.62 20.54 -10.25
CA ARG A 532 -7.29 19.30 -9.82
C ARG A 532 -6.58 18.62 -8.66
N ALA A 533 -5.26 18.47 -8.78
CA ALA A 533 -4.43 17.90 -7.72
C ALA A 533 -4.50 18.73 -6.43
N LEU A 534 -4.54 20.07 -6.53
CA LEU A 534 -4.64 20.94 -5.38
C LEU A 534 -6.01 20.90 -4.71
N VAL A 535 -7.12 20.85 -5.48
CA VAL A 535 -8.48 20.61 -4.96
C VAL A 535 -8.52 19.29 -4.18
N THR A 536 -8.04 18.22 -4.81
CA THR A 536 -8.02 16.88 -4.19
C THR A 536 -7.18 16.87 -2.91
N ARG A 537 -6.01 17.48 -2.94
CA ARG A 537 -5.14 17.62 -1.77
C ARG A 537 -5.83 18.36 -0.65
N PHE A 538 -6.38 19.55 -0.93
CA PHE A 538 -7.02 20.38 0.08
C PHE A 538 -8.35 19.80 0.57
N ALA A 539 -9.02 18.95 -0.20
CA ALA A 539 -10.19 18.22 0.27
C ALA A 539 -9.87 17.18 1.37
N VAL A 540 -8.62 16.71 1.44
CA VAL A 540 -8.18 15.65 2.37
C VAL A 540 -7.25 16.17 3.47
N GLU A 541 -6.46 17.21 3.21
CA GLU A 541 -5.48 17.76 4.15
C GLU A 541 -6.14 18.32 5.41
N PRO A 542 -5.78 17.90 6.64
CA PRO A 542 -6.42 18.37 7.86
C PRO A 542 -6.28 19.89 8.05
N ILE A 543 -7.36 20.54 8.48
CA ILE A 543 -7.34 21.93 8.94
C ILE A 543 -6.65 21.96 10.30
N GLN A 544 -5.72 22.91 10.50
CA GLN A 544 -4.96 23.06 11.74
C GLN A 544 -5.75 23.85 12.80
N ALA A 545 -6.98 23.45 13.08
CA ALA A 545 -7.82 24.06 14.10
C ALA A 545 -8.56 23.00 14.90
N ASP A 546 -8.76 23.24 16.20
CA ASP A 546 -9.66 22.42 17.00
C ASP A 546 -11.11 22.65 16.54
N ALA A 547 -11.92 21.58 16.53
CA ALA A 547 -13.32 21.61 16.06
C ALA A 547 -14.18 22.71 16.71
N HIS A 548 -13.87 23.10 17.95
CA HIS A 548 -14.56 24.18 18.68
C HIS A 548 -13.99 25.59 18.39
N ALA A 549 -12.94 25.72 17.61
CA ALA A 549 -12.26 26.97 17.28
C ALA A 549 -12.31 27.31 15.79
N GLU A 550 -12.96 26.51 14.95
CA GLU A 550 -12.96 26.65 13.48
C GLU A 550 -13.43 28.02 12.99
N GLU A 551 -14.50 28.60 13.58
CA GLU A 551 -14.99 29.94 13.21
C GLU A 551 -13.96 31.04 13.50
N ARG A 552 -13.32 31.02 14.68
CA ARG A 552 -12.28 31.97 15.02
C ARG A 552 -11.07 31.82 14.12
N TYR A 553 -10.70 30.57 13.85
CA TYR A 553 -9.58 30.25 12.94
C TYR A 553 -9.85 30.75 11.51
N ALA A 554 -11.06 30.53 10.97
CA ALA A 554 -11.45 31.03 9.67
C ALA A 554 -11.42 32.57 9.60
N GLY A 555 -11.92 33.25 10.63
CA GLY A 555 -11.85 34.71 10.77
C GLY A 555 -10.41 35.24 10.86
N ALA A 556 -9.53 34.54 11.58
CA ALA A 556 -8.12 34.87 11.68
C ALA A 556 -7.37 34.69 10.34
N MET A 557 -7.64 33.61 9.60
CA MET A 557 -7.03 33.36 8.28
C MET A 557 -7.47 34.41 7.24
N LEU A 558 -8.74 34.81 7.23
CA LEU A 558 -9.25 35.89 6.38
C LEU A 558 -8.56 37.22 6.72
N ALA A 559 -8.44 37.56 8.00
CA ALA A 559 -7.77 38.79 8.42
C ALA A 559 -6.27 38.78 8.07
N ALA A 560 -5.62 37.59 8.16
CA ALA A 560 -4.20 37.43 7.84
C ALA A 560 -3.94 37.63 6.33
N ILE A 561 -4.75 37.09 5.45
CA ILE A 561 -4.58 37.27 3.99
C ILE A 561 -4.85 38.72 3.58
N GLU A 562 -5.89 39.38 4.17
CA GLU A 562 -6.18 40.80 3.97
C GLU A 562 -5.01 41.68 4.47
N ALA A 563 -4.38 41.33 5.60
CA ALA A 563 -3.21 42.06 6.13
C ALA A 563 -1.99 41.92 5.20
N ILE A 564 -1.76 40.74 4.62
CA ILE A 564 -0.68 40.54 3.64
C ILE A 564 -0.90 41.38 2.36
N ALA A 565 -2.14 41.51 1.90
CA ALA A 565 -2.48 42.36 0.77
C ALA A 565 -2.24 43.87 1.10
N VAL A 566 -2.63 44.31 2.29
CA VAL A 566 -2.39 45.69 2.77
C VAL A 566 -0.88 45.97 2.95
N ASP A 567 -0.09 45.01 3.45
CA ASP A 567 1.38 45.17 3.58
C ASP A 567 2.03 45.41 2.19
N ARG A 568 1.54 44.74 1.14
CA ARG A 568 1.99 44.97 -0.24
C ARG A 568 1.58 46.34 -0.77
N ALA A 569 0.34 46.75 -0.53
CA ALA A 569 -0.12 48.10 -0.90
C ALA A 569 0.72 49.19 -0.20
N ILE A 570 1.01 49.02 1.08
CA ILE A 570 1.90 49.91 1.84
C ILE A 570 3.29 49.99 1.18
N ALA A 571 3.86 48.85 0.80
CA ALA A 571 5.17 48.81 0.14
C ALA A 571 5.16 49.56 -1.21
N GLN A 572 4.09 49.42 -1.99
CA GLN A 572 3.91 50.11 -3.27
C GLN A 572 3.77 51.62 -3.08
N VAL A 573 2.93 52.07 -2.13
CA VAL A 573 2.74 53.48 -1.82
C VAL A 573 4.04 54.10 -1.29
N LYS A 574 4.76 53.40 -0.40
CA LYS A 574 6.09 53.85 0.08
C LYS A 574 7.08 54.00 -1.07
N SER A 575 7.13 53.03 -1.99
CA SER A 575 8.01 53.12 -3.17
C SER A 575 7.64 54.30 -4.10
N ARG A 576 6.34 54.61 -4.23
CA ARG A 576 5.89 55.78 -5.01
C ARG A 576 6.28 57.06 -4.30
N ILE A 577 6.05 57.19 -3.00
CA ILE A 577 6.44 58.36 -2.20
C ILE A 577 7.93 58.63 -2.29
N GLN A 578 8.79 57.59 -2.24
CA GLN A 578 10.25 57.73 -2.34
C GLN A 578 10.75 58.28 -3.68
N ARG A 579 9.93 58.18 -4.74
CA ARG A 579 10.27 58.64 -6.10
C ARG A 579 9.80 60.08 -6.37
N LEU A 580 8.95 60.65 -5.52
CA LEU A 580 8.44 61.99 -5.67
C LEU A 580 9.38 63.04 -5.03
N ASN A 581 9.46 64.22 -5.67
CA ASN A 581 10.06 65.38 -5.03
C ASN A 581 9.02 66.12 -4.18
N PRO A 582 9.12 66.13 -2.82
CA PRO A 582 8.11 66.69 -1.94
C PRO A 582 7.85 68.19 -2.16
N VAL A 583 8.80 68.92 -2.79
CA VAL A 583 8.68 70.34 -3.05
C VAL A 583 7.94 70.62 -4.34
N ASP A 584 8.26 69.89 -5.41
CA ASP A 584 7.68 70.09 -6.73
C ASP A 584 6.34 69.38 -6.92
N GLU A 585 6.11 68.28 -6.21
CA GLU A 585 4.94 67.38 -6.35
C GLU A 585 4.13 67.28 -5.04
N GLN A 586 4.00 68.39 -4.30
CA GLN A 586 3.46 68.45 -2.95
C GLN A 586 2.01 67.91 -2.83
N GLN A 587 1.17 68.10 -3.84
CA GLN A 587 -0.22 67.58 -3.83
C GLN A 587 -0.27 66.06 -3.91
N GLU A 588 0.52 65.46 -4.81
CA GLU A 588 0.57 64.00 -4.96
C GLU A 588 1.27 63.36 -3.74
N TYR A 589 2.30 63.99 -3.21
CA TYR A 589 2.96 63.55 -1.97
C TYR A 589 1.97 63.50 -0.79
N ASN A 590 1.20 64.57 -0.56
CA ASN A 590 0.21 64.64 0.52
C ASN A 590 -0.91 63.60 0.35
N LYS A 591 -1.36 63.35 -0.89
CA LYS A 591 -2.35 62.34 -1.21
C LYS A 591 -1.86 60.94 -0.86
N LEU A 592 -0.66 60.57 -1.35
CA LEU A 592 -0.05 59.26 -1.08
C LEU A 592 0.29 59.07 0.41
N PHE A 593 0.67 60.15 1.11
CA PHE A 593 0.90 60.12 2.55
C PHE A 593 -0.41 59.85 3.33
N GLY A 594 -1.51 60.47 2.92
CA GLY A 594 -2.85 60.18 3.46
C GLY A 594 -3.28 58.76 3.24
N GLU A 595 -3.05 58.20 2.01
CA GLU A 595 -3.29 56.81 1.67
C GLU A 595 -2.44 55.87 2.54
N LEU A 596 -1.16 56.19 2.75
CA LEU A 596 -0.26 55.40 3.60
C LEU A 596 -0.75 55.32 5.04
N VAL A 597 -1.20 56.45 5.63
CA VAL A 597 -1.74 56.50 6.99
C VAL A 597 -3.01 55.64 7.12
N ALA A 598 -3.90 55.69 6.14
CA ALA A 598 -5.13 54.88 6.13
C ALA A 598 -4.80 53.39 6.04
N LEU A 599 -3.87 53.01 5.17
CA LEU A 599 -3.41 51.61 5.03
C LEU A 599 -2.70 51.11 6.31
N GLU A 600 -1.89 51.91 6.97
CA GLU A 600 -1.23 51.56 8.23
C GLU A 600 -2.26 51.32 9.36
N GLN A 601 -3.33 52.12 9.42
CA GLN A 601 -4.44 51.92 10.37
C GLN A 601 -5.21 50.64 10.06
N GLN A 602 -5.52 50.39 8.80
CA GLN A 602 -6.20 49.16 8.35
C GLN A 602 -5.35 47.93 8.70
N ARG A 603 -4.05 47.97 8.43
CA ARG A 603 -3.11 46.91 8.76
C ARG A 603 -3.14 46.55 10.25
N ARG A 604 -3.17 47.55 11.12
CA ARG A 604 -3.22 47.36 12.58
C ARG A 604 -4.46 46.57 12.98
N VAL A 605 -5.63 47.01 12.52
CA VAL A 605 -6.92 46.32 12.81
C VAL A 605 -6.93 44.88 12.31
N LEU A 606 -6.38 44.64 11.11
CA LEU A 606 -6.34 43.31 10.54
C LEU A 606 -5.38 42.37 11.30
N ARG A 607 -4.23 42.90 11.74
CA ARG A 607 -3.29 42.12 12.55
C ARG A 607 -3.83 41.77 13.93
N ASP A 608 -4.57 42.65 14.55
CA ASP A 608 -5.22 42.38 15.84
C ASP A 608 -6.29 41.27 15.65
N ARG A 609 -7.09 41.32 14.59
CA ARG A 609 -8.04 40.26 14.24
C ARG A 609 -7.38 38.95 13.89
N ALA A 610 -6.25 38.96 13.17
CA ALA A 610 -5.49 37.77 12.85
C ALA A 610 -4.86 37.09 14.08
N ALA A 611 -4.53 37.90 15.11
CA ALA A 611 -4.03 37.38 16.39
C ALA A 611 -5.14 36.83 17.31
N GLY A 612 -6.42 36.93 16.91
CA GLY A 612 -7.55 36.40 17.68
C GLY A 612 -8.00 37.29 18.85
N SER A 613 -7.64 38.55 18.82
CA SER A 613 -8.08 39.59 19.76
C SER A 613 -9.24 40.43 19.22
#